data_7024a798397c09376d9d5574b6ebd3b9
#
_entry.id   7024a798397c09376d9d5574b6ebd3b9
#
_cell.length_a   1.000
_cell.length_b   1.000
_cell.length_c   1.000
_cell.angle_alpha   90.00
_cell.angle_beta   90.00
_cell.angle_gamma   90.00
#
_symmetry.space_group_name_H-M   'P 1'
#
loop_
_entity.id
_entity.type
_entity.pdbx_description
1 polymer ?
#
loop_
_entity_poly.entity_id
_entity_poly.type
_entity_poly.pdbx_seq_one_letter_code
_entity_poly.pdbx_strand_id
1 'polypeptide(L)'
;EDARQVIPHLADMFGEPFADSSQIPTYLVSKITREHVTVSLSGDGGDELFCGYNTYYSIDRIWNKTKRIPFPVRKMASVMIGAAGEVRHGGLATRARLLGAETIEDMYLRSEIGEGISLVKKQGKTGAAWIPDVWKEILPWEAGHTIMDEYPGGLLEVPQHNLMLMDLLMYHPDDILNKVDRTAMAVSLETRVPMLDKDVIEFAW
;
A
#
# COMPACT_ATOMS: atom_id res chain seq x y z
N GLU A 1 -11.26 -13.12 -20.88
CA GLU A 1 -12.67 -13.54 -20.67
C GLU A 1 -12.84 -14.12 -19.28
N ASP A 2 -11.94 -15.00 -18.84
CA ASP A 2 -11.97 -15.63 -17.52
C ASP A 2 -11.91 -14.64 -16.36
N ALA A 3 -11.10 -13.59 -16.48
CA ALA A 3 -11.00 -12.55 -15.46
C ALA A 3 -12.32 -11.82 -15.18
N ARG A 4 -13.17 -11.62 -16.21
CA ARG A 4 -14.49 -10.99 -16.04
C ARG A 4 -15.47 -11.87 -15.28
N GLN A 5 -15.31 -13.19 -15.37
CA GLN A 5 -16.19 -14.14 -14.67
C GLN A 5 -15.89 -14.20 -13.18
N VAL A 6 -14.70 -13.77 -12.75
CA VAL A 6 -14.33 -13.71 -11.33
C VAL A 6 -15.00 -12.54 -10.61
N ILE A 7 -15.20 -11.39 -11.31
CA ILE A 7 -15.69 -10.14 -10.70
C ILE A 7 -16.97 -10.33 -9.86
N PRO A 8 -18.01 -11.04 -10.33
CA PRO A 8 -19.23 -11.22 -9.53
C PRO A 8 -19.02 -12.00 -8.21
N HIS A 9 -17.94 -12.78 -8.11
CA HIS A 9 -17.65 -13.62 -6.95
C HIS A 9 -16.76 -12.93 -5.91
N LEU A 10 -16.19 -11.77 -6.24
CA LEU A 10 -15.26 -11.07 -5.33
C LEU A 10 -15.91 -10.68 -4.00
N ALA A 11 -17.18 -10.22 -4.04
CA ALA A 11 -17.89 -9.85 -2.82
C ALA A 11 -18.09 -11.05 -1.87
N ASP A 12 -18.35 -12.24 -2.42
CA ASP A 12 -18.50 -13.46 -1.63
C ASP A 12 -17.17 -13.95 -1.05
N MET A 13 -16.06 -13.75 -1.77
CA MET A 13 -14.73 -14.17 -1.34
C MET A 13 -14.22 -13.31 -0.18
N PHE A 14 -14.38 -12.00 -0.27
CA PHE A 14 -13.81 -11.05 0.69
C PHE A 14 -14.80 -10.66 1.80
N GLY A 15 -16.11 -10.70 1.55
CA GLY A 15 -17.14 -10.29 2.50
C GLY A 15 -17.24 -8.77 2.72
N GLU A 16 -16.32 -8.01 2.17
CA GLU A 16 -16.22 -6.55 2.23
C GLU A 16 -15.60 -5.99 0.93
N PRO A 17 -15.71 -4.69 0.65
CA PRO A 17 -15.01 -4.09 -0.48
C PRO A 17 -13.49 -4.19 -0.35
N PHE A 18 -12.87 -4.86 -1.31
CA PHE A 18 -11.42 -5.03 -1.38
C PHE A 18 -10.89 -4.46 -2.70
N ALA A 19 -9.88 -3.59 -2.65
CA ALA A 19 -9.53 -2.72 -3.78
C ALA A 19 -8.30 -3.17 -4.58
N ASP A 20 -7.57 -4.20 -4.17
CA ASP A 20 -6.40 -4.68 -4.91
C ASP A 20 -6.83 -5.41 -6.21
N SER A 21 -6.40 -4.88 -7.34
CA SER A 21 -6.69 -5.46 -8.66
C SER A 21 -6.05 -6.83 -8.89
N SER A 22 -5.01 -7.18 -8.13
CA SER A 22 -4.33 -8.47 -8.22
C SER A 22 -5.12 -9.63 -7.60
N GLN A 23 -6.22 -9.37 -6.88
CA GLN A 23 -7.13 -10.40 -6.37
C GLN A 23 -7.65 -11.34 -7.47
N ILE A 24 -7.90 -10.80 -8.68
CA ILE A 24 -8.39 -11.59 -9.81
C ILE A 24 -7.32 -12.59 -10.31
N PRO A 25 -6.11 -12.16 -10.70
CA PRO A 25 -5.06 -13.10 -11.11
C PRO A 25 -4.66 -14.06 -9.99
N THR A 26 -4.64 -13.63 -8.72
CA THR A 26 -4.33 -14.50 -7.59
C THR A 26 -5.37 -15.64 -7.46
N TYR A 27 -6.66 -15.31 -7.57
CA TYR A 27 -7.71 -16.33 -7.60
C TYR A 27 -7.54 -17.32 -8.76
N LEU A 28 -7.27 -16.84 -9.99
CA LEU A 28 -7.10 -17.70 -11.16
C LEU A 28 -5.89 -18.63 -11.00
N VAL A 29 -4.78 -18.13 -10.49
CA VAL A 29 -3.59 -18.95 -10.19
C VAL A 29 -3.94 -20.00 -9.12
N SER A 30 -4.61 -19.60 -8.04
CA SER A 30 -5.04 -20.52 -6.98
C SER A 30 -5.95 -21.62 -7.50
N LYS A 31 -6.90 -21.28 -8.40
CA LYS A 31 -7.81 -22.22 -9.02
C LYS A 31 -7.07 -23.26 -9.86
N ILE A 32 -6.13 -22.85 -10.70
CA ILE A 32 -5.31 -23.77 -11.51
C ILE A 32 -4.42 -24.63 -10.60
N THR A 33 -3.80 -24.04 -9.60
CA THR A 33 -2.93 -24.75 -8.65
C THR A 33 -3.71 -25.83 -7.90
N ARG A 34 -4.95 -25.54 -7.51
CA ARG A 34 -5.81 -26.48 -6.78
C ARG A 34 -6.16 -27.75 -7.57
N GLU A 35 -6.13 -27.68 -8.89
CA GLU A 35 -6.33 -28.87 -9.74
C GLU A 35 -5.22 -29.92 -9.54
N HIS A 36 -4.05 -29.50 -9.04
CA HIS A 36 -2.88 -30.36 -8.95
C HIS A 36 -2.47 -30.64 -7.49
N VAL A 37 -2.69 -29.70 -6.57
CA VAL A 37 -2.26 -29.81 -5.17
C VAL A 37 -3.32 -29.26 -4.22
N THR A 38 -3.21 -29.65 -2.94
CA THR A 38 -4.06 -29.13 -1.86
C THR A 38 -3.35 -28.06 -1.02
N VAL A 39 -2.02 -28.04 -1.08
CA VAL A 39 -1.15 -27.09 -0.38
C VAL A 39 -0.15 -26.53 -1.36
N SER A 40 0.05 -25.21 -1.36
CA SER A 40 1.07 -24.51 -2.14
C SER A 40 1.97 -23.65 -1.26
N LEU A 41 3.15 -23.34 -1.77
CA LEU A 41 4.05 -22.36 -1.15
C LEU A 41 3.99 -21.07 -1.96
N SER A 42 3.94 -19.91 -1.26
CA SER A 42 3.98 -18.58 -1.85
C SER A 42 5.26 -17.85 -1.47
N GLY A 43 5.71 -16.94 -2.33
CA GLY A 43 6.85 -16.07 -2.10
C GLY A 43 6.54 -14.75 -1.42
N ASP A 44 5.30 -14.55 -0.97
CA ASP A 44 4.87 -13.31 -0.32
C ASP A 44 5.75 -13.02 0.92
N GLY A 45 5.93 -11.75 1.26
CA GLY A 45 6.84 -11.33 2.33
C GLY A 45 8.29 -11.14 1.89
N GLY A 46 8.67 -11.64 0.71
CA GLY A 46 10.04 -11.49 0.22
C GLY A 46 10.43 -10.05 -0.07
N ASP A 47 9.56 -9.27 -0.67
CA ASP A 47 9.82 -7.87 -1.00
C ASP A 47 9.94 -7.01 0.26
N GLU A 48 9.11 -7.26 1.26
CA GLU A 48 9.11 -6.57 2.54
C GLU A 48 10.33 -6.91 3.38
N LEU A 49 10.81 -8.17 3.33
CA LEU A 49 11.98 -8.61 4.10
C LEU A 49 13.31 -8.23 3.45
N PHE A 50 13.37 -8.20 2.12
CA PHE A 50 14.60 -8.02 1.37
C PHE A 50 14.64 -6.77 0.49
N CYS A 51 13.80 -5.77 0.83
CA CYS A 51 13.77 -4.47 0.14
C CYS A 51 13.48 -4.57 -1.36
N GLY A 52 12.55 -5.45 -1.76
CA GLY A 52 12.27 -5.76 -3.18
C GLY A 52 11.51 -4.66 -3.92
N TYR A 53 10.71 -3.84 -3.24
CA TYR A 53 9.91 -2.81 -3.88
C TYR A 53 10.74 -1.62 -4.37
N ASN A 54 10.56 -1.25 -5.63
CA ASN A 54 11.18 -0.06 -6.21
C ASN A 54 10.77 1.24 -5.50
N THR A 55 9.63 1.24 -4.82
CA THR A 55 9.12 2.39 -4.07
C THR A 55 10.07 2.79 -2.95
N TYR A 56 10.65 1.83 -2.23
CA TYR A 56 11.63 2.11 -1.16
C TYR A 56 12.81 2.95 -1.66
N TYR A 57 13.39 2.55 -2.79
CA TYR A 57 14.51 3.28 -3.41
C TYR A 57 14.08 4.64 -3.98
N SER A 58 12.89 4.72 -4.53
CA SER A 58 12.35 5.94 -5.11
C SER A 58 12.10 6.99 -4.06
N ILE A 59 11.48 6.61 -2.96
CA ILE A 59 11.19 7.49 -1.81
C ILE A 59 12.49 7.93 -1.15
N ASP A 60 13.42 7.02 -0.88
CA ASP A 60 14.74 7.39 -0.32
C ASP A 60 15.48 8.38 -1.20
N ARG A 61 15.48 8.16 -2.51
CA ARG A 61 16.12 9.09 -3.47
C ARG A 61 15.48 10.47 -3.43
N ILE A 62 14.16 10.56 -3.38
CA ILE A 62 13.43 11.83 -3.30
C ILE A 62 13.71 12.50 -1.96
N TRP A 63 13.63 11.74 -0.86
CA TRP A 63 13.89 12.22 0.49
C TRP A 63 15.28 12.79 0.62
N ASN A 64 16.31 12.08 0.18
CA ASN A 64 17.70 12.53 0.25
C ASN A 64 17.98 13.82 -0.52
N LYS A 65 17.20 14.13 -1.56
CA LYS A 65 17.26 15.41 -2.29
C LYS A 65 16.51 16.52 -1.56
N THR A 66 15.38 16.20 -0.95
CA THR A 66 14.47 17.21 -0.39
C THR A 66 14.71 17.51 1.08
N LYS A 67 15.21 16.56 1.88
CA LYS A 67 15.47 16.73 3.33
C LYS A 67 16.43 17.88 3.67
N ARG A 68 17.27 18.31 2.72
CA ARG A 68 18.20 19.44 2.89
C ARG A 68 17.50 20.79 2.87
N ILE A 69 16.28 20.85 2.34
CA ILE A 69 15.46 22.06 2.32
C ILE A 69 14.65 22.10 3.63
N PRO A 70 14.71 23.18 4.39
CA PRO A 70 13.94 23.31 5.64
C PRO A 70 12.45 23.00 5.43
N PHE A 71 11.85 22.27 6.37
CA PHE A 71 10.46 21.82 6.26
C PHE A 71 9.45 22.95 5.98
N PRO A 72 9.50 24.13 6.64
CA PRO A 72 8.56 25.21 6.34
C PRO A 72 8.62 25.67 4.87
N VAL A 73 9.81 25.67 4.27
CA VAL A 73 10.00 26.06 2.85
C VAL A 73 9.41 24.97 1.93
N ARG A 74 9.65 23.68 2.23
CA ARG A 74 9.07 22.56 1.48
C ARG A 74 7.55 22.56 1.57
N LYS A 75 7.00 22.79 2.76
CA LYS A 75 5.55 22.87 3.01
C LYS A 75 4.92 24.01 2.21
N MET A 76 5.52 25.19 2.21
CA MET A 76 5.06 26.33 1.43
C MET A 76 5.09 26.02 -0.09
N ALA A 77 6.18 25.45 -0.59
CA ALA A 77 6.29 25.03 -1.98
C ALA A 77 5.24 23.96 -2.35
N SER A 78 4.99 23.00 -1.46
CA SER A 78 3.96 21.97 -1.62
C SER A 78 2.56 22.61 -1.83
N VAL A 79 2.18 23.57 -0.99
CA VAL A 79 0.89 24.28 -1.10
C VAL A 79 0.80 25.06 -2.42
N MET A 80 1.86 25.83 -2.76
CA MET A 80 1.88 26.62 -3.99
C MET A 80 1.80 25.75 -5.26
N ILE A 81 2.57 24.66 -5.32
CA ILE A 81 2.57 23.73 -6.45
C ILE A 81 1.24 22.96 -6.51
N GLY A 82 0.68 22.57 -5.35
CA GLY A 82 -0.61 21.91 -5.25
C GLY A 82 -1.73 22.76 -5.84
N ALA A 83 -1.81 24.02 -5.44
CA ALA A 83 -2.79 24.98 -5.96
C ALA A 83 -2.64 25.21 -7.48
N ALA A 84 -1.40 25.27 -7.99
CA ALA A 84 -1.13 25.38 -9.43
C ALA A 84 -1.37 24.06 -10.19
N GLY A 85 -1.16 22.92 -9.53
CA GLY A 85 -1.27 21.57 -10.10
C GLY A 85 -2.71 21.07 -10.24
N GLU A 86 -3.66 21.61 -9.49
CA GLU A 86 -5.11 21.35 -9.68
C GLU A 86 -5.61 21.79 -11.06
N VAL A 87 -4.91 22.75 -11.67
CA VAL A 87 -5.21 23.26 -13.02
C VAL A 87 -4.48 22.44 -14.12
N ARG A 88 -3.45 21.68 -13.80
CA ARG A 88 -2.61 20.93 -14.74
C ARG A 88 -2.28 19.52 -14.22
N HIS A 89 -2.92 18.52 -14.77
CA HIS A 89 -2.64 17.05 -14.75
C HIS A 89 -1.51 16.45 -13.86
N GLY A 90 -1.90 15.61 -12.94
CA GLY A 90 -1.30 14.35 -12.42
C GLY A 90 0.05 14.42 -11.68
N GLY A 91 1.14 14.65 -12.37
CA GLY A 91 2.49 14.49 -11.81
C GLY A 91 2.96 15.62 -10.89
N LEU A 92 2.47 16.84 -11.07
CA LEU A 92 2.80 17.98 -10.20
C LEU A 92 2.12 17.89 -8.83
N ALA A 93 0.89 17.41 -8.79
CA ALA A 93 0.15 17.22 -7.54
C ALA A 93 0.81 16.14 -6.66
N THR A 94 1.29 15.05 -7.25
CA THR A 94 2.06 14.02 -6.53
C THR A 94 3.36 14.59 -5.97
N ARG A 95 4.13 15.34 -6.78
CA ARG A 95 5.36 15.99 -6.32
C ARG A 95 5.11 16.99 -5.19
N ALA A 96 4.04 17.76 -5.28
CA ALA A 96 3.64 18.70 -4.23
C ALA A 96 3.38 17.96 -2.91
N ARG A 97 2.62 16.86 -2.95
CA ARG A 97 2.35 16.05 -1.73
C ARG A 97 3.62 15.53 -1.09
N LEU A 98 4.54 14.97 -1.89
CA LEU A 98 5.80 14.44 -1.39
C LEU A 98 6.68 15.54 -0.78
N LEU A 99 6.72 16.74 -1.37
CA LEU A 99 7.45 17.88 -0.79
C LEU A 99 6.91 18.32 0.57
N GLY A 100 5.59 18.16 0.79
CA GLY A 100 4.95 18.51 2.06
C GLY A 100 5.17 17.49 3.18
N ALA A 101 5.89 16.39 2.93
CA ALA A 101 6.19 15.38 3.93
C ALA A 101 7.19 15.87 4.98
N GLU A 102 6.96 15.55 6.24
CA GLU A 102 7.84 15.93 7.36
C GLU A 102 8.98 14.93 7.54
N THR A 103 8.66 13.65 7.43
CA THR A 103 9.60 12.52 7.53
C THR A 103 9.59 11.66 6.26
N ILE A 104 10.50 10.69 6.18
CA ILE A 104 10.54 9.75 5.05
C ILE A 104 9.32 8.82 5.07
N GLU A 105 8.86 8.43 6.25
CA GLU A 105 7.69 7.60 6.45
C GLU A 105 6.42 8.37 6.01
N ASP A 106 6.26 9.63 6.41
CA ASP A 106 5.17 10.49 5.92
C ASP A 106 5.23 10.65 4.39
N MET A 107 6.43 10.74 3.81
CA MET A 107 6.59 10.77 2.35
C MET A 107 6.14 9.48 1.69
N TYR A 108 6.46 8.33 2.28
CA TYR A 108 6.06 7.01 1.82
C TYR A 108 4.54 6.85 1.83
N LEU A 109 3.89 7.10 2.95
CA LEU A 109 2.43 7.06 3.06
C LEU A 109 1.74 7.98 2.06
N ARG A 110 2.28 9.18 1.84
CA ARG A 110 1.74 10.11 0.84
C ARG A 110 1.91 9.60 -0.59
N SER A 111 2.89 8.74 -0.86
CA SER A 111 3.04 8.12 -2.19
C SER A 111 1.96 7.08 -2.43
N GLU A 112 1.71 6.19 -1.47
CA GLU A 112 0.71 5.11 -1.55
C GLU A 112 -0.73 5.66 -1.62
N ILE A 113 -1.11 6.49 -0.67
CA ILE A 113 -2.43 7.18 -0.67
C ILE A 113 -2.63 7.98 -1.97
N GLY A 114 -1.54 8.49 -2.53
CA GLY A 114 -1.57 9.27 -3.77
C GLY A 114 -2.00 8.51 -5.01
N GLU A 115 -1.72 7.24 -5.11
CA GLU A 115 -2.19 6.40 -6.22
C GLU A 115 -3.69 6.17 -6.13
N GLY A 116 -4.21 5.85 -4.96
CA GLY A 116 -5.64 5.72 -4.71
C GLY A 116 -6.42 7.01 -5.04
N ILE A 117 -5.91 8.18 -4.63
CA ILE A 117 -6.50 9.48 -4.96
C ILE A 117 -6.50 9.74 -6.48
N SER A 118 -5.43 9.32 -7.19
CA SER A 118 -5.35 9.49 -8.65
C SER A 118 -6.40 8.67 -9.38
N LEU A 119 -6.70 7.46 -8.92
CA LEU A 119 -7.76 6.61 -9.47
C LEU A 119 -9.14 7.24 -9.28
N VAL A 120 -9.43 7.77 -8.10
CA VAL A 120 -10.70 8.44 -7.79
C VAL A 120 -10.90 9.70 -8.64
N LYS A 121 -9.85 10.50 -8.89
CA LYS A 121 -9.90 11.66 -9.79
C LYS A 121 -10.20 11.27 -11.23
N LYS A 122 -9.68 10.15 -11.74
CA LYS A 122 -10.00 9.67 -13.10
C LYS A 122 -11.47 9.31 -13.28
N GLN A 123 -12.18 9.02 -12.20
CA GLN A 123 -13.62 8.74 -12.20
C GLN A 123 -14.50 10.00 -12.10
N GLY A 124 -13.93 11.21 -12.23
CA GLY A 124 -14.69 12.47 -12.25
C GLY A 124 -15.15 12.97 -10.87
N LYS A 125 -14.65 12.38 -9.78
CA LYS A 125 -14.94 12.85 -8.43
C LYS A 125 -13.81 13.76 -7.93
N THR A 126 -14.16 14.95 -7.51
CA THR A 126 -13.21 16.01 -7.16
C THR A 126 -12.63 15.86 -5.76
N GLY A 127 -11.28 15.85 -5.67
CA GLY A 127 -10.53 16.41 -4.55
C GLY A 127 -10.14 15.45 -3.43
N ALA A 128 -8.89 15.60 -2.97
CA ALA A 128 -8.33 14.94 -1.79
C ALA A 128 -9.11 15.22 -0.48
N ALA A 129 -9.88 16.30 -0.42
CA ALA A 129 -10.73 16.64 0.71
C ALA A 129 -11.93 15.67 0.88
N TRP A 130 -12.30 14.95 -0.17
CA TRP A 130 -13.44 14.03 -0.14
C TRP A 130 -13.10 12.67 0.54
N ILE A 131 -11.89 12.16 0.36
CA ILE A 131 -11.48 10.87 0.91
C ILE A 131 -11.53 10.83 2.44
N PRO A 132 -10.99 11.82 3.18
CA PRO A 132 -11.12 11.84 4.63
C PRO A 132 -12.55 11.85 5.14
N ASP A 133 -13.46 12.55 4.45
CA ASP A 133 -14.87 12.63 4.88
C ASP A 133 -15.61 11.34 4.60
N VAL A 134 -15.34 10.68 3.48
CA VAL A 134 -15.89 9.34 3.17
C VAL A 134 -15.37 8.28 4.14
N TRP A 135 -14.09 8.30 4.50
CA TRP A 135 -13.58 7.38 5.51
C TRP A 135 -14.21 7.59 6.87
N LYS A 136 -14.45 8.84 7.27
CA LYS A 136 -15.18 9.19 8.50
C LYS A 136 -16.63 8.70 8.52
N GLU A 137 -17.29 8.69 7.35
CA GLU A 137 -18.65 8.19 7.22
C GLU A 137 -18.72 6.65 7.20
N ILE A 138 -17.73 5.99 6.57
CA ILE A 138 -17.67 4.53 6.44
C ILE A 138 -17.13 3.88 7.70
N LEU A 139 -16.12 4.49 8.33
CA LEU A 139 -15.42 3.96 9.52
C LEU A 139 -15.36 5.01 10.65
N PRO A 140 -16.51 5.45 11.19
CA PRO A 140 -16.54 6.53 12.19
C PRO A 140 -15.81 6.19 13.49
N TRP A 141 -15.60 4.91 13.80
CA TRP A 141 -14.88 4.44 14.99
C TRP A 141 -13.38 4.30 14.77
N GLU A 142 -12.90 4.20 13.52
CA GLU A 142 -11.47 4.11 13.19
C GLU A 142 -10.86 5.47 12.80
N ALA A 143 -11.68 6.50 12.67
CA ALA A 143 -11.25 7.85 12.26
C ALA A 143 -10.29 8.56 13.24
N GLY A 144 -9.62 7.84 14.13
CA GLY A 144 -8.68 8.38 15.10
C GLY A 144 -7.50 7.47 15.45
N HIS A 145 -7.50 6.21 15.02
CA HIS A 145 -6.38 5.31 15.30
C HIS A 145 -5.96 4.60 14.02
N THR A 146 -4.77 4.92 13.55
CA THR A 146 -4.06 4.10 12.56
C THR A 146 -2.90 3.41 13.29
N ILE A 147 -2.42 2.29 12.76
CA ILE A 147 -1.21 1.64 13.28
C ILE A 147 -0.02 2.61 13.31
N MET A 148 -0.07 3.69 12.52
CA MET A 148 0.91 4.76 12.50
C MET A 148 0.92 5.60 13.79
N ASP A 149 -0.18 5.64 14.53
CA ASP A 149 -0.24 6.32 15.84
C ASP A 149 0.53 5.50 16.90
N GLU A 150 0.67 4.19 16.66
CA GLU A 150 1.43 3.25 17.50
C GLU A 150 2.86 3.04 16.97
N TYR A 151 3.12 3.38 15.71
CA TYR A 151 4.44 3.26 15.09
C TYR A 151 5.29 4.48 15.42
N PRO A 152 6.31 4.35 16.29
CA PRO A 152 7.09 5.49 16.77
C PRO A 152 8.07 6.08 15.73
N GLY A 153 7.94 5.81 14.46
CA GLY A 153 8.78 6.34 13.37
C GLY A 153 10.29 6.35 13.66
N GLY A 154 11.13 6.05 12.70
CA GLY A 154 12.58 6.13 12.88
C GLY A 154 13.18 5.15 13.90
N LEU A 155 12.53 3.98 14.10
CA LEU A 155 13.03 2.92 14.99
C LEU A 155 14.37 2.34 14.52
N LEU A 156 14.61 2.34 13.21
CA LEU A 156 15.76 1.72 12.59
C LEU A 156 16.67 2.79 11.98
N GLU A 157 17.97 2.57 12.05
CA GLU A 157 18.98 3.52 11.55
C GLU A 157 18.91 3.70 10.03
N VAL A 158 18.56 2.63 9.30
CA VAL A 158 18.46 2.65 7.84
C VAL A 158 17.04 3.05 7.44
N PRO A 159 16.86 4.18 6.73
CA PRO A 159 15.53 4.66 6.37
C PRO A 159 14.67 3.65 5.60
N GLN A 160 15.26 2.89 4.68
CA GLN A 160 14.55 1.87 3.93
C GLN A 160 13.99 0.77 4.82
N HIS A 161 14.71 0.39 5.88
CA HIS A 161 14.23 -0.61 6.84
C HIS A 161 12.98 -0.14 7.58
N ASN A 162 12.86 1.17 7.86
CA ASN A 162 11.62 1.71 8.44
C ASN A 162 10.43 1.55 7.48
N LEU A 163 10.63 1.77 6.18
CA LEU A 163 9.57 1.59 5.18
C LEU A 163 9.18 0.10 5.03
N MET A 164 10.17 -0.80 5.02
CA MET A 164 9.93 -2.24 5.02
C MET A 164 9.15 -2.70 6.25
N LEU A 165 9.50 -2.17 7.43
CA LEU A 165 8.80 -2.48 8.68
C LEU A 165 7.34 -1.97 8.64
N MET A 166 7.10 -0.78 8.08
CA MET A 166 5.75 -0.27 7.89
C MET A 166 4.91 -1.21 7.02
N ASP A 167 5.45 -1.68 5.91
CA ASP A 167 4.74 -2.62 5.04
C ASP A 167 4.46 -3.95 5.74
N LEU A 168 5.43 -4.50 6.49
CA LEU A 168 5.22 -5.70 7.27
C LEU A 168 4.11 -5.57 8.33
N LEU A 169 3.91 -4.36 8.88
CA LEU A 169 2.90 -4.11 9.91
C LEU A 169 1.53 -3.72 9.35
N MET A 170 1.46 -3.22 8.12
CA MET A 170 0.25 -2.64 7.53
C MET A 170 -0.12 -3.30 6.20
N TYR A 171 0.64 -3.01 5.14
CA TYR A 171 0.32 -3.44 3.77
C TYR A 171 0.32 -4.96 3.65
N HIS A 172 1.29 -5.63 4.25
CA HIS A 172 1.43 -7.07 4.14
C HIS A 172 0.28 -7.85 4.79
N PRO A 173 -0.12 -7.61 6.06
CA PRO A 173 -1.24 -8.32 6.67
C PRO A 173 -2.59 -7.92 6.08
N ASP A 174 -2.82 -6.63 5.84
CA ASP A 174 -4.15 -6.12 5.49
C ASP A 174 -4.48 -6.27 4.01
N ASP A 175 -3.49 -6.25 3.14
CA ASP A 175 -3.66 -6.41 1.69
C ASP A 175 -3.12 -7.77 1.21
N ILE A 176 -1.81 -8.00 1.29
CA ILE A 176 -1.17 -9.15 0.65
C ILE A 176 -1.68 -10.48 1.22
N LEU A 177 -1.58 -10.68 2.54
CA LEU A 177 -1.99 -11.93 3.17
C LEU A 177 -3.51 -12.13 3.11
N ASN A 178 -4.29 -11.09 3.31
CA ASN A 178 -5.74 -11.14 3.19
C ASN A 178 -6.16 -11.58 1.77
N LYS A 179 -5.56 -10.98 0.75
CA LYS A 179 -5.79 -11.34 -0.65
C LYS A 179 -5.45 -12.80 -0.93
N VAL A 180 -4.24 -13.23 -0.55
CA VAL A 180 -3.78 -14.60 -0.80
C VAL A 180 -4.67 -15.62 -0.09
N ASP A 181 -4.97 -15.39 1.19
CA ASP A 181 -5.83 -16.27 1.98
C ASP A 181 -7.23 -16.38 1.37
N ARG A 182 -7.91 -15.25 1.15
CA ARG A 182 -9.29 -15.24 0.66
C ARG A 182 -9.44 -15.85 -0.71
N THR A 183 -8.54 -15.56 -1.64
CA THR A 183 -8.59 -16.11 -3.01
C THR A 183 -8.22 -17.59 -3.06
N ALA A 184 -7.25 -18.03 -2.26
CA ALA A 184 -6.86 -19.44 -2.18
C ALA A 184 -7.93 -20.29 -1.47
N MET A 185 -8.48 -19.79 -0.36
CA MET A 185 -9.54 -20.48 0.37
C MET A 185 -10.85 -20.58 -0.42
N ALA A 186 -11.13 -19.62 -1.31
CA ALA A 186 -12.29 -19.70 -2.20
C ALA A 186 -12.30 -20.93 -3.11
N VAL A 187 -11.11 -21.52 -3.34
CA VAL A 187 -10.94 -22.78 -4.10
C VAL A 187 -10.43 -23.93 -3.23
N SER A 188 -10.44 -23.78 -1.91
CA SER A 188 -9.95 -24.78 -0.94
C SER A 188 -8.47 -25.17 -1.14
N LEU A 189 -7.64 -24.20 -1.50
CA LEU A 189 -6.18 -24.33 -1.57
C LEU A 189 -5.58 -23.75 -0.30
N GLU A 190 -4.78 -24.52 0.42
CA GLU A 190 -3.97 -23.99 1.54
C GLU A 190 -2.70 -23.36 0.97
N THR A 191 -2.46 -22.08 1.30
CA THR A 191 -1.23 -21.39 0.91
C THR A 191 -0.38 -21.12 2.15
N ARG A 192 0.88 -21.50 2.10
CA ARG A 192 1.88 -21.25 3.13
C ARG A 192 2.92 -20.27 2.63
N VAL A 193 3.39 -19.39 3.50
CA VAL A 193 4.33 -18.31 3.20
C VAL A 193 5.66 -18.53 3.96
N PRO A 194 6.61 -19.29 3.40
CA PRO A 194 7.87 -19.62 4.09
C PRO A 194 8.72 -18.39 4.43
N MET A 195 8.58 -17.28 3.68
CA MET A 195 9.30 -16.03 3.97
C MET A 195 8.89 -15.41 5.31
N LEU A 196 7.71 -15.73 5.82
CA LEU A 196 7.22 -15.25 7.12
C LEU A 196 7.56 -16.21 8.27
N ASP A 197 8.34 -17.26 8.01
CA ASP A 197 8.87 -18.08 9.08
C ASP A 197 9.78 -17.24 10.00
N LYS A 198 9.68 -17.48 11.31
CA LYS A 198 10.42 -16.71 12.32
C LYS A 198 11.92 -16.69 12.04
N ASP A 199 12.50 -17.86 11.70
CA ASP A 199 13.93 -17.97 11.48
C ASP A 199 14.38 -17.20 10.23
N VAL A 200 13.51 -17.12 9.21
CA VAL A 200 13.77 -16.32 8.00
C VAL A 200 13.70 -14.82 8.33
N ILE A 201 12.70 -14.40 9.09
CA ILE A 201 12.57 -12.99 9.53
C ILE A 201 13.79 -12.59 10.37
N GLU A 202 14.17 -13.39 11.37
CA GLU A 202 15.34 -13.11 12.22
C GLU A 202 16.65 -13.08 11.42
N PHE A 203 16.75 -13.87 10.35
CA PHE A 203 17.91 -13.84 9.46
C PHE A 203 17.95 -12.58 8.58
N ALA A 204 16.78 -12.08 8.13
CA ALA A 204 16.68 -10.94 7.24
C ALA A 204 16.95 -9.61 7.94
N TRP A 205 16.71 -9.52 9.26
CA TRP A 205 16.83 -8.32 10.10
C TRP A 205 18.03 -8.40 11.05
#